data_1b012e957c611ee127ce119443e43525
#
_entry.id   1b012e957c611ee127ce119443e43525
#
_cell.length_a   1.000
_cell.length_b   1.000
_cell.length_c   1.000
_cell.angle_alpha   90.00
_cell.angle_beta   90.00
_cell.angle_gamma   90.00
#
_symmetry.space_group_name_H-M   'P 1'
#
loop_
_entity.id
_entity.type
_entity.pdbx_description
1 polymer ?
#
loop_
_entity_poly.entity_id
_entity_poly.type
_entity_poly.pdbx_seq_one_letter_code
_entity_poly.pdbx_strand_id
1 'polypeptide(L)'
;MREQDAKKHALGWIGIGRMGFPMAARLLKKGCDLAVYNRTRAKAEPLAAQGARIVDSPAALADRDIVFTMVSSSQDLLDVVSGPSGVLSRKGRAPRIIVDCSTVSQEASAKARAAAAEAGSALLAAPVSGNGKVVKAGRLSLVVSGSREAYDVALPYLSSLGEGVSYVGEGELARTVKICHNVFLGVIAQSLAEITVLAEKAGVPRHAFLDFMNKSVLGSTFTRYKTPAFVNLDFTPTFTPVLLRKDLDLGLAAARNLEVPMPLAAAVREIVQGLIGNGYLDCDFAALLELEAKAAHLPLKPENVPVSDGLEVRG
;
A
#
# COMPACT_ATOMS: atom_id res chain seq x y z
N MET A 1 5.71 14.67 14.45
CA MET A 1 6.73 14.11 15.35
C MET A 1 7.67 15.24 15.72
N ARG A 2 7.91 15.48 17.01
CA ARG A 2 8.90 16.45 17.49
C ARG A 2 10.31 15.91 17.21
N GLU A 3 11.32 16.77 17.05
CA GLU A 3 12.70 16.35 16.73
C GLU A 3 13.29 15.43 17.78
N GLN A 4 12.95 15.62 19.04
CA GLN A 4 13.36 14.76 20.16
C GLN A 4 12.80 13.33 20.04
N ASP A 5 11.58 13.17 19.50
CA ASP A 5 10.95 11.87 19.31
C ASP A 5 11.58 11.12 18.12
N ALA A 6 12.08 11.85 17.12
CA ALA A 6 12.69 11.26 15.92
C ALA A 6 13.99 10.48 16.23
N LYS A 7 14.76 10.95 17.23
CA LYS A 7 16.06 10.39 17.62
C LYS A 7 15.97 9.40 18.79
N LYS A 8 14.78 9.14 19.29
CA LYS A 8 14.58 8.31 20.49
C LYS A 8 14.88 6.83 20.26
N HIS A 9 14.69 6.33 19.03
CA HIS A 9 14.88 4.93 18.67
C HIS A 9 15.68 4.80 17.38
N ALA A 10 16.56 3.80 17.35
CA ALA A 10 17.28 3.41 16.14
C ALA A 10 16.35 2.60 15.23
N LEU A 11 16.16 3.04 14.00
CA LEU A 11 15.22 2.43 13.06
C LEU A 11 15.93 1.56 12.03
N GLY A 12 15.28 0.47 11.63
CA GLY A 12 15.61 -0.33 10.47
C GLY A 12 14.51 -0.28 9.41
N TRP A 13 14.86 -0.40 8.14
CA TRP A 13 13.89 -0.51 7.06
C TRP A 13 14.30 -1.61 6.07
N ILE A 14 13.40 -2.55 5.82
CA ILE A 14 13.59 -3.66 4.87
C ILE A 14 12.62 -3.50 3.69
N GLY A 15 13.17 -3.47 2.48
CA GLY A 15 12.39 -3.37 1.25
C GLY A 15 12.25 -1.95 0.73
N ILE A 16 13.15 -1.60 -0.24
CA ILE A 16 13.24 -0.28 -0.89
C ILE A 16 12.65 -0.39 -2.31
N GLY A 17 11.37 -0.73 -2.35
CA GLY A 17 10.57 -0.73 -3.57
C GLY A 17 9.84 0.60 -3.82
N ARG A 18 8.85 0.58 -4.72
CA ARG A 18 8.03 1.76 -5.07
C ARG A 18 7.39 2.44 -3.85
N MET A 19 7.01 1.67 -2.85
CA MET A 19 6.42 2.18 -1.60
C MET A 19 7.48 2.41 -0.53
N GLY A 20 8.36 1.44 -0.30
CA GLY A 20 9.33 1.50 0.78
C GLY A 20 10.32 2.65 0.64
N PHE A 21 10.74 2.99 -0.57
CA PHE A 21 11.64 4.12 -0.81
C PHE A 21 11.06 5.46 -0.29
N PRO A 22 9.89 5.93 -0.77
CA PRO A 22 9.36 7.21 -0.29
C PRO A 22 8.95 7.16 1.20
N MET A 23 8.58 6.01 1.76
CA MET A 23 8.28 5.88 3.19
C MET A 23 9.57 6.03 4.03
N ALA A 24 10.64 5.33 3.69
CA ALA A 24 11.95 5.45 4.34
C ALA A 24 12.51 6.89 4.24
N ALA A 25 12.40 7.51 3.07
CA ALA A 25 12.83 8.90 2.85
C ALA A 25 12.07 9.90 3.75
N ARG A 26 10.78 9.65 4.05
CA ARG A 26 10.02 10.49 4.98
C ARG A 26 10.56 10.41 6.42
N LEU A 27 10.95 9.21 6.88
CA LEU A 27 11.57 9.05 8.20
C LEU A 27 12.92 9.78 8.26
N LEU A 28 13.76 9.67 7.22
CA LEU A 28 15.02 10.42 7.13
C LEU A 28 14.78 11.94 7.16
N LYS A 29 13.82 12.44 6.39
CA LYS A 29 13.43 13.87 6.39
C LYS A 29 12.98 14.35 7.77
N LYS A 30 12.49 13.46 8.63
CA LYS A 30 12.14 13.76 10.03
C LYS A 30 13.31 13.63 11.00
N GLY A 31 14.52 13.33 10.51
CA GLY A 31 15.75 13.23 11.32
C GLY A 31 15.92 11.91 12.06
N CYS A 32 15.22 10.83 11.64
CA CYS A 32 15.39 9.51 12.25
C CYS A 32 16.75 8.88 11.91
N ASP A 33 17.40 8.21 12.89
CA ASP A 33 18.53 7.29 12.62
C ASP A 33 18.00 6.04 11.93
N LEU A 34 18.29 5.89 10.63
CA LEU A 34 17.73 4.84 9.80
C LEU A 34 18.81 4.00 9.12
N ALA A 35 18.78 2.68 9.34
CA ALA A 35 19.53 1.72 8.55
C ALA A 35 18.58 0.98 7.60
N VAL A 36 19.01 0.75 6.36
CA VAL A 36 18.15 0.19 5.31
C VAL A 36 18.76 -1.06 4.67
N TYR A 37 17.91 -2.02 4.37
CA TYR A 37 18.25 -3.20 3.57
C TYR A 37 17.32 -3.33 2.37
N ASN A 38 17.89 -3.68 1.23
CA ASN A 38 17.13 -4.13 0.07
C ASN A 38 17.90 -5.22 -0.69
N ARG A 39 17.21 -6.27 -1.15
CA ARG A 39 17.79 -7.36 -1.93
C ARG A 39 18.62 -6.85 -3.13
N THR A 40 18.14 -5.84 -3.83
CA THR A 40 18.89 -5.11 -4.85
C THR A 40 19.47 -3.85 -4.21
N ARG A 41 20.74 -3.91 -3.80
CA ARG A 41 21.45 -2.84 -3.06
C ARG A 41 21.34 -1.47 -3.74
N ALA A 42 21.50 -1.42 -5.07
CA ALA A 42 21.45 -0.18 -5.86
C ALA A 42 20.14 0.63 -5.64
N LYS A 43 19.03 -0.01 -5.31
CA LYS A 43 17.76 0.70 -4.99
C LYS A 43 17.82 1.47 -3.67
N ALA A 44 18.74 1.11 -2.76
CA ALA A 44 18.90 1.77 -1.47
C ALA A 44 19.92 2.94 -1.52
N GLU A 45 20.82 2.96 -2.49
CA GLU A 45 21.89 3.96 -2.60
C GLU A 45 21.38 5.42 -2.56
N PRO A 46 20.27 5.79 -3.22
CA PRO A 46 19.75 7.15 -3.12
C PRO A 46 19.31 7.56 -1.71
N LEU A 47 19.01 6.59 -0.83
CA LEU A 47 18.71 6.88 0.59
C LEU A 47 19.99 7.09 1.41
N ALA A 48 21.12 6.47 1.03
CA ALA A 48 22.41 6.75 1.65
C ALA A 48 22.80 8.22 1.48
N ALA A 49 22.57 8.79 0.29
CA ALA A 49 22.78 10.22 0.03
C ALA A 49 21.88 11.13 0.90
N GLN A 50 20.79 10.59 1.48
CA GLN A 50 19.89 11.26 2.41
C GLN A 50 20.20 10.97 3.89
N GLY A 51 21.30 10.23 4.18
CA GLY A 51 21.75 9.91 5.53
C GLY A 51 21.39 8.52 6.04
N ALA A 52 20.80 7.62 5.21
CA ALA A 52 20.57 6.24 5.61
C ALA A 52 21.87 5.42 5.64
N ARG A 53 22.00 4.52 6.60
CA ARG A 53 23.05 3.49 6.58
C ARG A 53 22.57 2.26 5.83
N ILE A 54 23.24 1.86 4.74
CA ILE A 54 22.91 0.63 4.01
C ILE A 54 23.59 -0.55 4.70
N VAL A 55 22.84 -1.65 4.90
CA VAL A 55 23.33 -2.90 5.44
C VAL A 55 23.18 -4.05 4.44
N ASP A 56 23.95 -5.14 4.63
CA ASP A 56 24.09 -6.21 3.66
C ASP A 56 23.09 -7.38 3.86
N SER A 57 22.39 -7.42 4.99
CA SER A 57 21.36 -8.42 5.27
C SER A 57 20.29 -7.89 6.23
N PRO A 58 19.08 -8.48 6.26
CA PRO A 58 18.10 -8.19 7.29
C PRO A 58 18.64 -8.45 8.71
N ALA A 59 19.44 -9.50 8.90
CA ALA A 59 20.07 -9.83 10.18
C ALA A 59 20.92 -8.70 10.76
N ALA A 60 21.52 -7.85 9.91
CA ALA A 60 22.30 -6.70 10.36
C ALA A 60 21.44 -5.58 10.98
N LEU A 61 20.12 -5.70 10.94
CA LEU A 61 19.17 -4.80 11.57
C LEU A 61 18.66 -5.32 12.94
N ALA A 62 19.11 -6.49 13.40
CA ALA A 62 18.67 -7.10 14.65
C ALA A 62 18.95 -6.24 15.90
N ASP A 63 19.94 -5.34 15.82
CA ASP A 63 20.29 -4.42 16.90
C ASP A 63 19.54 -3.07 16.85
N ARG A 64 18.56 -2.92 15.92
CA ARG A 64 17.69 -1.74 15.86
C ARG A 64 16.50 -1.89 16.80
N ASP A 65 16.00 -0.78 17.34
CA ASP A 65 14.84 -0.81 18.24
C ASP A 65 13.55 -1.17 17.50
N ILE A 66 13.35 -0.56 16.33
CA ILE A 66 12.14 -0.76 15.50
C ILE A 66 12.56 -1.05 14.06
N VAL A 67 12.10 -2.17 13.50
CA VAL A 67 12.37 -2.53 12.10
C VAL A 67 11.07 -2.54 11.31
N PHE A 68 11.01 -1.71 10.27
CA PHE A 68 9.92 -1.67 9.31
C PHE A 68 10.20 -2.62 8.15
N THR A 69 9.14 -3.27 7.65
CA THR A 69 9.21 -4.09 6.43
C THR A 69 8.18 -3.61 5.40
N MET A 70 8.58 -3.58 4.12
CA MET A 70 7.71 -3.28 2.99
C MET A 70 8.13 -4.14 1.80
N VAL A 71 7.65 -5.37 1.76
CA VAL A 71 8.05 -6.41 0.81
C VAL A 71 6.90 -6.80 -0.13
N SER A 72 7.20 -7.61 -1.16
CA SER A 72 6.27 -7.84 -2.27
C SER A 72 5.35 -9.03 -2.07
N SER A 73 5.75 -10.01 -1.26
CA SER A 73 5.00 -11.26 -1.09
C SER A 73 5.01 -11.76 0.35
N SER A 74 4.12 -12.70 0.64
CA SER A 74 4.09 -13.43 1.92
C SER A 74 5.39 -14.17 2.20
N GLN A 75 6.00 -14.80 1.17
CA GLN A 75 7.27 -15.50 1.32
C GLN A 75 8.41 -14.53 1.60
N ASP A 76 8.47 -13.37 0.90
CA ASP A 76 9.49 -12.36 1.18
C ASP A 76 9.41 -11.87 2.64
N LEU A 77 8.18 -11.75 3.22
CA LEU A 77 8.04 -11.39 4.65
C LEU A 77 8.65 -12.44 5.56
N LEU A 78 8.34 -13.72 5.35
CA LEU A 78 8.90 -14.81 6.14
C LEU A 78 10.42 -14.87 6.01
N ASP A 79 10.95 -14.71 4.81
CA ASP A 79 12.40 -14.74 4.54
C ASP A 79 13.13 -13.62 5.28
N VAL A 80 12.62 -12.38 5.25
CA VAL A 80 13.30 -11.24 5.87
C VAL A 80 13.09 -11.16 7.38
N VAL A 81 12.04 -11.78 7.91
CA VAL A 81 11.78 -11.83 9.37
C VAL A 81 12.47 -13.04 10.00
N SER A 82 12.11 -14.26 9.59
CA SER A 82 12.52 -15.50 10.25
C SER A 82 13.38 -16.43 9.39
N GLY A 83 13.69 -16.05 8.14
CA GLY A 83 14.58 -16.82 7.28
C GLY A 83 16.04 -16.89 7.80
N PRO A 84 16.90 -17.68 7.16
CA PRO A 84 18.30 -17.92 7.63
C PRO A 84 19.14 -16.63 7.78
N SER A 85 18.84 -15.58 7.02
CA SER A 85 19.44 -14.24 7.10
C SER A 85 18.43 -13.18 7.54
N GLY A 86 17.29 -13.60 8.08
CA GLY A 86 16.21 -12.74 8.55
C GLY A 86 16.61 -11.91 9.79
N VAL A 87 15.84 -10.91 10.11
CA VAL A 87 16.12 -9.99 11.23
C VAL A 87 16.16 -10.72 12.59
N LEU A 88 15.48 -11.86 12.72
CA LEU A 88 15.43 -12.69 13.92
C LEU A 88 16.49 -13.83 13.94
N SER A 89 17.32 -13.98 12.89
CA SER A 89 18.27 -15.09 12.78
C SER A 89 19.44 -15.04 13.76
N ARG A 90 19.70 -13.90 14.40
CA ARG A 90 20.80 -13.72 15.35
C ARG A 90 20.35 -14.07 16.77
N LYS A 91 20.89 -15.18 17.33
CA LYS A 91 20.58 -15.61 18.70
C LYS A 91 20.81 -14.48 19.72
N GLY A 92 19.80 -14.25 20.58
CA GLY A 92 19.85 -13.27 21.65
C GLY A 92 19.82 -11.80 21.18
N ARG A 93 19.53 -11.55 19.90
CA ARG A 93 19.39 -10.21 19.32
C ARG A 93 18.19 -10.14 18.41
N ALA A 94 17.24 -9.30 18.78
CA ALA A 94 16.04 -9.02 17.98
C ALA A 94 15.63 -7.56 18.21
N PRO A 95 15.04 -6.89 17.21
CA PRO A 95 14.44 -5.58 17.41
C PRO A 95 13.31 -5.69 18.44
N ARG A 96 13.10 -4.67 19.24
CA ARG A 96 11.95 -4.63 20.17
C ARG A 96 10.62 -4.74 19.42
N ILE A 97 10.53 -4.07 18.26
CA ILE A 97 9.30 -4.03 17.46
C ILE A 97 9.64 -4.25 15.98
N ILE A 98 8.87 -5.12 15.31
CA ILE A 98 8.82 -5.24 13.87
C ILE A 98 7.49 -4.66 13.40
N VAL A 99 7.52 -3.74 12.41
CA VAL A 99 6.34 -3.11 11.83
C VAL A 99 6.23 -3.53 10.37
N ASP A 100 5.31 -4.44 10.05
CA ASP A 100 5.14 -4.87 8.68
C ASP A 100 4.05 -4.08 7.94
N CYS A 101 4.49 -3.28 6.96
CA CYS A 101 3.64 -2.45 6.11
C CYS A 101 3.20 -3.15 4.81
N SER A 102 3.62 -4.40 4.59
CA SER A 102 3.34 -5.16 3.36
C SER A 102 1.88 -5.61 3.26
N THR A 103 1.42 -5.91 2.05
CA THR A 103 0.14 -6.61 1.83
C THR A 103 0.42 -8.10 1.63
N VAL A 104 0.24 -8.87 2.67
CA VAL A 104 0.52 -10.31 2.76
C VAL A 104 -0.68 -11.08 3.31
N SER A 105 -0.66 -12.42 3.23
CA SER A 105 -1.71 -13.26 3.81
C SER A 105 -1.70 -13.20 5.34
N GLN A 106 -2.87 -13.43 5.95
CA GLN A 106 -3.00 -13.52 7.41
C GLN A 106 -2.14 -14.63 8.01
N GLU A 107 -2.05 -15.77 7.31
CA GLU A 107 -1.25 -16.93 7.76
C GLU A 107 0.24 -16.60 7.81
N ALA A 108 0.80 -15.94 6.77
CA ALA A 108 2.19 -15.54 6.75
C ALA A 108 2.48 -14.49 7.83
N SER A 109 1.57 -13.54 8.02
CA SER A 109 1.67 -12.52 9.07
C SER A 109 1.63 -13.17 10.47
N ALA A 110 0.72 -14.13 10.70
CA ALA A 110 0.64 -14.86 11.97
C ALA A 110 1.91 -15.68 12.25
N LYS A 111 2.47 -16.37 11.22
CA LYS A 111 3.74 -17.09 11.34
C LYS A 111 4.90 -16.14 11.70
N ALA A 112 5.00 -15.00 11.02
CA ALA A 112 6.02 -13.99 11.32
C ALA A 112 5.86 -13.42 12.74
N ARG A 113 4.61 -13.21 13.18
CA ARG A 113 4.29 -12.76 14.55
C ARG A 113 4.70 -13.79 15.61
N ALA A 114 4.40 -15.07 15.38
CA ALA A 114 4.81 -16.14 16.28
C ALA A 114 6.33 -16.21 16.42
N ALA A 115 7.07 -16.19 15.30
CA ALA A 115 8.53 -16.16 15.31
C ALA A 115 9.10 -14.92 16.01
N ALA A 116 8.48 -13.75 15.85
CA ALA A 116 8.85 -12.54 16.55
C ALA A 116 8.67 -12.70 18.07
N ALA A 117 7.52 -13.21 18.50
CA ALA A 117 7.23 -13.44 19.92
C ALA A 117 8.22 -14.43 20.57
N GLU A 118 8.59 -15.51 19.88
CA GLU A 118 9.61 -16.47 20.33
C GLU A 118 10.99 -15.81 20.52
N ALA A 119 11.30 -14.79 19.72
CA ALA A 119 12.54 -14.01 19.83
C ALA A 119 12.42 -12.82 20.80
N GLY A 120 11.31 -12.65 21.50
CA GLY A 120 11.08 -11.53 22.42
C GLY A 120 10.76 -10.19 21.73
N SER A 121 10.34 -10.23 20.47
CA SER A 121 9.99 -9.09 19.64
C SER A 121 8.49 -8.99 19.45
N ALA A 122 7.92 -7.78 19.44
CA ALA A 122 6.52 -7.57 19.06
C ALA A 122 6.42 -7.33 17.56
N LEU A 123 5.43 -7.95 16.88
CA LEU A 123 5.12 -7.64 15.49
C LEU A 123 3.82 -6.86 15.38
N LEU A 124 3.86 -5.69 14.76
CA LEU A 124 2.71 -4.91 14.35
C LEU A 124 2.41 -5.17 12.86
N ALA A 125 1.21 -5.57 12.52
CA ALA A 125 0.72 -5.51 11.17
C ALA A 125 0.24 -4.08 10.90
N ALA A 126 0.86 -3.40 9.93
CA ALA A 126 0.60 -1.99 9.62
C ALA A 126 0.45 -1.76 8.10
N PRO A 127 -0.41 -2.52 7.39
CA PRO A 127 -0.61 -2.31 5.97
C PRO A 127 -1.10 -0.89 5.67
N VAL A 128 -0.78 -0.44 4.44
CA VAL A 128 -0.97 0.95 4.03
C VAL A 128 -2.00 1.09 2.93
N SER A 129 -2.67 2.25 2.87
CA SER A 129 -3.54 2.68 1.78
C SER A 129 -2.95 3.91 1.10
N GLY A 130 -2.74 3.81 -0.21
CA GLY A 130 -2.14 4.80 -1.07
C GLY A 130 -1.05 4.20 -1.96
N ASN A 131 -0.51 5.02 -2.84
CA ASN A 131 0.60 4.70 -3.74
C ASN A 131 1.79 5.61 -3.49
N GLY A 132 2.88 5.48 -4.27
CA GLY A 132 4.08 6.28 -4.09
C GLY A 132 3.86 7.80 -4.18
N LYS A 133 2.89 8.27 -5.00
CA LYS A 133 2.51 9.69 -5.08
C LYS A 133 1.84 10.14 -3.77
N VAL A 134 0.93 9.32 -3.25
CA VAL A 134 0.22 9.57 -1.98
C VAL A 134 1.21 9.62 -0.80
N VAL A 135 2.22 8.74 -0.77
CA VAL A 135 3.30 8.79 0.25
C VAL A 135 4.08 10.10 0.15
N LYS A 136 4.50 10.49 -1.05
CA LYS A 136 5.27 11.74 -1.26
C LYS A 136 4.47 12.96 -0.81
N ALA A 137 3.16 12.99 -1.06
CA ALA A 137 2.24 14.03 -0.60
C ALA A 137 1.97 14.00 0.92
N GLY A 138 2.41 12.96 1.65
CA GLY A 138 2.17 12.81 3.08
C GLY A 138 0.78 12.34 3.46
N ARG A 139 0.02 11.82 2.50
CA ARG A 139 -1.40 11.45 2.65
C ARG A 139 -1.65 9.95 2.77
N LEU A 140 -0.59 9.17 3.05
CA LEU A 140 -0.73 7.73 3.29
C LEU A 140 -1.62 7.49 4.52
N SER A 141 -2.46 6.48 4.46
CA SER A 141 -3.19 5.98 5.62
C SER A 141 -2.67 4.61 6.01
N LEU A 142 -2.57 4.37 7.30
CA LEU A 142 -2.14 3.10 7.87
C LEU A 142 -3.24 2.55 8.77
N VAL A 143 -3.45 1.24 8.71
CA VAL A 143 -4.26 0.51 9.69
C VAL A 143 -3.33 -0.43 10.44
N VAL A 144 -3.42 -0.44 11.77
CA VAL A 144 -2.44 -1.14 12.63
C VAL A 144 -3.13 -2.09 13.58
N SER A 145 -2.58 -3.31 13.69
CA SER A 145 -2.95 -4.27 14.73
C SER A 145 -1.73 -4.95 15.34
N GLY A 146 -1.88 -5.41 16.58
CA GLY A 146 -0.86 -6.03 17.41
C GLY A 146 -0.89 -5.46 18.82
N SER A 147 0.13 -5.70 19.64
CA SER A 147 0.18 -5.23 21.03
C SER A 147 0.00 -3.71 21.10
N ARG A 148 -0.87 -3.25 21.97
CA ARG A 148 -1.13 -1.83 22.20
C ARG A 148 0.13 -1.09 22.67
N GLU A 149 0.93 -1.71 23.52
CA GLU A 149 2.18 -1.12 23.97
C GLU A 149 3.16 -0.88 22.82
N ALA A 150 3.33 -1.87 21.93
CA ALA A 150 4.18 -1.74 20.76
C ALA A 150 3.67 -0.66 19.80
N TYR A 151 2.33 -0.56 19.62
CA TYR A 151 1.70 0.48 18.82
C TYR A 151 2.01 1.87 19.38
N ASP A 152 1.84 2.10 20.68
CA ASP A 152 2.05 3.41 21.30
C ASP A 152 3.51 3.87 21.15
N VAL A 153 4.49 2.93 21.20
CA VAL A 153 5.91 3.20 20.92
C VAL A 153 6.15 3.53 19.45
N ALA A 154 5.51 2.81 18.52
CA ALA A 154 5.71 2.99 17.08
C ALA A 154 4.93 4.18 16.51
N LEU A 155 3.86 4.64 17.17
CA LEU A 155 2.92 5.65 16.68
C LEU A 155 3.59 6.95 16.17
N PRO A 156 4.59 7.55 16.83
CA PRO A 156 5.26 8.75 16.31
C PRO A 156 5.88 8.54 14.92
N TYR A 157 6.44 7.36 14.67
CA TYR A 157 7.06 7.01 13.39
C TYR A 157 6.00 6.69 12.33
N LEU A 158 4.97 5.93 12.69
CA LEU A 158 3.83 5.64 11.84
C LEU A 158 3.13 6.93 11.37
N SER A 159 2.89 7.87 12.29
CA SER A 159 2.30 9.19 12.00
C SER A 159 3.18 10.06 11.09
N SER A 160 4.47 9.76 10.98
CA SER A 160 5.37 10.45 10.06
C SER A 160 5.26 9.93 8.63
N LEU A 161 4.72 8.74 8.44
CA LEU A 161 4.56 8.12 7.13
C LEU A 161 3.35 8.68 6.37
N GLY A 162 2.33 9.15 7.09
CA GLY A 162 1.11 9.63 6.46
C GLY A 162 0.18 10.43 7.37
N GLU A 163 -1.01 10.66 6.89
CA GLU A 163 -2.03 11.56 7.46
C GLU A 163 -2.92 10.84 8.49
N GLY A 164 -3.10 9.53 8.35
CA GLY A 164 -3.98 8.74 9.22
C GLY A 164 -3.35 7.43 9.69
N VAL A 165 -3.42 7.18 11.00
CA VAL A 165 -3.03 5.91 11.61
C VAL A 165 -4.18 5.43 12.49
N SER A 166 -4.78 4.29 12.12
CA SER A 166 -5.90 3.70 12.83
C SER A 166 -5.49 2.40 13.51
N TYR A 167 -5.56 2.33 14.83
CA TYR A 167 -5.38 1.08 15.58
C TYR A 167 -6.72 0.33 15.64
N VAL A 168 -6.70 -0.95 15.27
CA VAL A 168 -7.92 -1.77 15.16
C VAL A 168 -7.93 -2.99 16.07
N GLY A 169 -7.00 -3.07 17.01
CA GLY A 169 -6.92 -4.16 17.98
C GLY A 169 -5.72 -5.07 17.77
N GLU A 170 -5.77 -6.27 18.32
CA GLU A 170 -4.67 -7.23 18.35
C GLU A 170 -4.68 -8.18 17.14
N GLY A 171 -3.67 -9.05 17.05
CA GLY A 171 -3.57 -10.10 16.05
C GLY A 171 -3.51 -9.56 14.61
N GLU A 172 -4.28 -10.18 13.72
CA GLU A 172 -4.25 -9.92 12.27
C GLU A 172 -5.38 -8.99 11.78
N LEU A 173 -6.05 -8.26 12.68
CA LEU A 173 -7.21 -7.43 12.33
C LEU A 173 -6.89 -6.37 11.27
N ALA A 174 -5.69 -5.77 11.30
CA ALA A 174 -5.27 -4.83 10.26
C ALA A 174 -5.19 -5.47 8.87
N ARG A 175 -4.84 -6.76 8.77
CA ARG A 175 -4.85 -7.51 7.51
C ARG A 175 -6.26 -7.65 6.97
N THR A 176 -7.21 -8.00 7.83
CA THR A 176 -8.63 -8.07 7.47
C THR A 176 -9.13 -6.72 6.96
N VAL A 177 -8.87 -5.64 7.68
CA VAL A 177 -9.28 -4.29 7.26
C VAL A 177 -8.64 -3.91 5.92
N LYS A 178 -7.35 -4.25 5.71
CA LYS A 178 -6.68 -3.99 4.42
C LYS A 178 -7.28 -4.78 3.28
N ILE A 179 -7.64 -6.05 3.49
CA ILE A 179 -8.33 -6.87 2.50
C ILE A 179 -9.69 -6.24 2.16
N CYS A 180 -10.51 -5.91 3.16
CA CYS A 180 -11.80 -5.24 2.94
C CYS A 180 -11.65 -3.93 2.15
N HIS A 181 -10.65 -3.10 2.52
CA HIS A 181 -10.34 -1.86 1.81
C HIS A 181 -10.00 -2.11 0.33
N ASN A 182 -9.17 -3.12 0.02
CA ASN A 182 -8.75 -3.35 -1.36
C ASN A 182 -9.86 -4.01 -2.21
N VAL A 183 -10.72 -4.85 -1.61
CA VAL A 183 -11.93 -5.34 -2.27
C VAL A 183 -12.85 -4.16 -2.62
N PHE A 184 -13.09 -3.28 -1.66
CA PHE A 184 -13.90 -2.07 -1.87
C PHE A 184 -13.29 -1.14 -2.94
N LEU A 185 -11.95 -0.99 -2.96
CA LEU A 185 -11.24 -0.25 -4.00
C LEU A 185 -11.54 -0.81 -5.40
N GLY A 186 -11.51 -2.13 -5.56
CA GLY A 186 -11.83 -2.77 -6.85
C GLY A 186 -13.26 -2.48 -7.30
N VAL A 187 -14.23 -2.59 -6.39
CA VAL A 187 -15.64 -2.31 -6.67
C VAL A 187 -15.85 -0.84 -7.08
N ILE A 188 -15.27 0.09 -6.31
CA ILE A 188 -15.36 1.53 -6.64
C ILE A 188 -14.71 1.84 -7.98
N ALA A 189 -13.57 1.22 -8.30
CA ALA A 189 -12.89 1.46 -9.57
C ALA A 189 -13.72 1.03 -10.77
N GLN A 190 -14.34 -0.16 -10.70
CA GLN A 190 -15.24 -0.63 -11.76
C GLN A 190 -16.49 0.24 -11.85
N SER A 191 -17.13 0.55 -10.72
CA SER A 191 -18.30 1.43 -10.72
C SER A 191 -17.99 2.80 -11.32
N LEU A 192 -16.80 3.38 -10.99
CA LEU A 192 -16.38 4.65 -11.57
C LEU A 192 -16.16 4.54 -13.08
N ALA A 193 -15.64 3.42 -13.58
CA ALA A 193 -15.47 3.17 -15.01
C ALA A 193 -16.84 3.13 -15.72
N GLU A 194 -17.80 2.36 -15.20
CA GLU A 194 -19.15 2.22 -15.76
C GLU A 194 -19.87 3.56 -15.86
N ILE A 195 -19.94 4.32 -14.75
CA ILE A 195 -20.65 5.61 -14.76
C ILE A 195 -19.94 6.69 -15.60
N THR A 196 -18.60 6.61 -15.73
CA THR A 196 -17.86 7.52 -16.61
C THR A 196 -18.18 7.24 -18.08
N VAL A 197 -18.22 5.98 -18.49
CA VAL A 197 -18.61 5.59 -19.85
C VAL A 197 -20.06 5.98 -20.15
N LEU A 198 -20.98 5.76 -19.20
CA LEU A 198 -22.36 6.19 -19.34
C LEU A 198 -22.48 7.70 -19.54
N ALA A 199 -21.78 8.50 -18.73
CA ALA A 199 -21.79 9.95 -18.82
C ALA A 199 -21.23 10.43 -20.18
N GLU A 200 -20.12 9.86 -20.65
CA GLU A 200 -19.51 10.22 -21.92
C GLU A 200 -20.41 9.84 -23.12
N LYS A 201 -21.06 8.68 -23.10
CA LYS A 201 -22.05 8.31 -24.11
C LYS A 201 -23.28 9.23 -24.13
N ALA A 202 -23.63 9.84 -23.01
CA ALA A 202 -24.66 10.86 -22.90
C ALA A 202 -24.19 12.26 -23.34
N GLY A 203 -22.92 12.40 -23.75
CA GLY A 203 -22.36 13.66 -24.22
C GLY A 203 -21.70 14.52 -23.13
N VAL A 204 -21.53 14.00 -21.91
CA VAL A 204 -20.83 14.73 -20.83
C VAL A 204 -19.34 14.43 -20.91
N PRO A 205 -18.46 15.44 -21.09
CA PRO A 205 -17.01 15.24 -21.07
C PRO A 205 -16.54 14.64 -19.76
N ARG A 206 -15.56 13.71 -19.82
CA ARG A 206 -15.03 13.02 -18.61
C ARG A 206 -14.49 13.98 -17.58
N HIS A 207 -13.74 15.02 -17.99
CA HIS A 207 -13.21 16.02 -17.06
C HIS A 207 -14.31 16.74 -16.28
N ALA A 208 -15.42 17.11 -16.93
CA ALA A 208 -16.54 17.80 -16.30
C ALA A 208 -17.31 16.87 -15.35
N PHE A 209 -17.54 15.62 -15.77
CA PHE A 209 -18.16 14.60 -14.94
C PHE A 209 -17.33 14.32 -13.67
N LEU A 210 -16.03 14.09 -13.83
CA LEU A 210 -15.14 13.78 -12.71
C LEU A 210 -14.89 14.98 -11.80
N ASP A 211 -14.89 16.21 -12.33
CA ASP A 211 -14.85 17.43 -11.51
C ASP A 211 -16.07 17.50 -10.58
N PHE A 212 -17.27 17.25 -11.10
CA PHE A 212 -18.47 17.16 -10.26
C PHE A 212 -18.37 16.05 -9.22
N MET A 213 -17.96 14.83 -9.64
CA MET A 213 -17.82 13.71 -8.71
C MET A 213 -16.84 14.02 -7.58
N ASN A 214 -15.71 14.65 -7.89
CA ASN A 214 -14.69 15.02 -6.90
C ASN A 214 -15.12 16.11 -5.91
N LYS A 215 -16.08 16.95 -6.30
CA LYS A 215 -16.69 18.00 -5.44
C LYS A 215 -17.90 17.50 -4.67
N SER A 216 -18.49 16.39 -5.10
CA SER A 216 -19.66 15.79 -4.47
C SER A 216 -19.29 15.04 -3.18
N VAL A 217 -20.31 14.58 -2.44
CA VAL A 217 -20.16 13.73 -1.25
C VAL A 217 -19.46 12.38 -1.54
N LEU A 218 -19.40 11.96 -2.81
CA LEU A 218 -18.72 10.73 -3.24
C LEU A 218 -17.23 10.96 -3.58
N GLY A 219 -16.77 12.22 -3.58
CA GLY A 219 -15.37 12.56 -3.83
C GLY A 219 -14.45 12.03 -2.73
N SER A 220 -13.33 11.44 -3.14
CA SER A 220 -12.33 10.88 -2.24
C SER A 220 -10.92 11.17 -2.74
N THR A 221 -9.90 10.91 -1.92
CA THR A 221 -8.50 10.95 -2.39
C THR A 221 -8.31 10.03 -3.59
N PHE A 222 -8.96 8.84 -3.59
CA PHE A 222 -8.89 7.89 -4.69
C PHE A 222 -9.43 8.48 -6.00
N THR A 223 -10.65 9.00 -5.98
CA THR A 223 -11.29 9.54 -7.20
C THR A 223 -10.47 10.70 -7.79
N ARG A 224 -9.90 11.56 -6.92
CA ARG A 224 -9.05 12.68 -7.34
C ARG A 224 -7.77 12.20 -8.03
N TYR A 225 -6.96 11.34 -7.40
CA TYR A 225 -5.70 10.93 -8.01
C TYR A 225 -5.87 10.00 -9.22
N LYS A 226 -7.05 9.41 -9.42
CA LYS A 226 -7.40 8.66 -10.64
C LYS A 226 -7.98 9.52 -11.76
N THR A 227 -8.39 10.74 -11.50
CA THR A 227 -8.94 11.65 -12.52
C THR A 227 -8.03 11.80 -13.75
N PRO A 228 -6.69 12.02 -13.64
CA PRO A 228 -5.83 12.11 -14.82
C PRO A 228 -5.84 10.84 -15.67
N ALA A 229 -5.89 9.66 -15.07
CA ALA A 229 -5.96 8.40 -15.79
C ALA A 229 -7.25 8.26 -16.58
N PHE A 230 -8.37 8.65 -16.02
CA PHE A 230 -9.69 8.57 -16.66
C PHE A 230 -9.87 9.66 -17.73
N VAL A 231 -9.39 10.87 -17.52
CA VAL A 231 -9.53 11.99 -18.46
C VAL A 231 -8.56 11.85 -19.63
N ASN A 232 -7.30 11.63 -19.36
CA ASN A 232 -6.23 11.67 -20.35
C ASN A 232 -5.70 10.29 -20.76
N LEU A 233 -6.32 9.21 -20.26
CA LEU A 233 -5.96 7.82 -20.55
C LEU A 233 -4.49 7.51 -20.19
N ASP A 234 -3.96 8.17 -19.14
CA ASP A 234 -2.63 7.89 -18.61
C ASP A 234 -2.68 6.71 -17.64
N PHE A 235 -2.44 5.52 -18.16
CA PHE A 235 -2.42 4.28 -17.39
C PHE A 235 -1.02 3.90 -16.92
N THR A 236 -0.15 4.88 -16.68
CA THR A 236 1.16 4.64 -16.02
C THR A 236 0.94 3.90 -14.70
N PRO A 237 1.57 2.71 -14.50
CA PRO A 237 1.17 1.81 -13.43
C PRO A 237 1.51 2.36 -12.04
N THR A 238 0.49 2.57 -11.23
CA THR A 238 0.60 2.78 -9.79
C THR A 238 0.18 1.54 -9.00
N PHE A 239 -0.79 0.80 -9.52
CA PHE A 239 -1.26 -0.49 -9.03
C PHE A 239 -1.82 -1.30 -10.20
N THR A 240 -1.23 -2.49 -10.47
CA THR A 240 -1.57 -3.24 -11.69
C THR A 240 -2.83 -4.10 -11.52
N PRO A 241 -3.51 -4.47 -12.64
CA PRO A 241 -4.65 -5.41 -12.60
C PRO A 241 -4.31 -6.74 -11.93
N VAL A 242 -3.09 -7.25 -12.12
CA VAL A 242 -2.63 -8.49 -11.47
C VAL A 242 -2.61 -8.36 -9.95
N LEU A 243 -2.16 -7.23 -9.42
CA LEU A 243 -2.17 -6.96 -7.98
C LEU A 243 -3.60 -6.77 -7.44
N LEU A 244 -4.47 -6.09 -8.19
CA LEU A 244 -5.86 -5.92 -7.80
C LEU A 244 -6.59 -7.26 -7.77
N ARG A 245 -6.39 -8.13 -8.79
CA ARG A 245 -6.97 -9.48 -8.80
C ARG A 245 -6.51 -10.28 -7.59
N LYS A 246 -5.21 -10.28 -7.27
CA LYS A 246 -4.68 -10.96 -6.08
C LYS A 246 -5.41 -10.51 -4.80
N ASP A 247 -5.66 -9.21 -4.64
CA ASP A 247 -6.33 -8.69 -3.45
C ASP A 247 -7.83 -9.06 -3.42
N LEU A 248 -8.50 -9.07 -4.57
CA LEU A 248 -9.88 -9.59 -4.69
C LEU A 248 -9.94 -11.09 -4.36
N ASP A 249 -9.00 -11.89 -4.84
CA ASP A 249 -8.90 -13.31 -4.55
C ASP A 249 -8.71 -13.56 -3.03
N LEU A 250 -7.86 -12.78 -2.36
CA LEU A 250 -7.69 -12.84 -0.90
C LEU A 250 -8.99 -12.48 -0.16
N GLY A 251 -9.70 -11.45 -0.62
CA GLY A 251 -10.97 -11.04 -0.01
C GLY A 251 -12.07 -12.08 -0.18
N LEU A 252 -12.22 -12.63 -1.37
CA LEU A 252 -13.21 -13.69 -1.65
C LEU A 252 -12.88 -14.99 -0.89
N ALA A 253 -11.60 -15.31 -0.69
CA ALA A 253 -11.19 -16.45 0.14
C ALA A 253 -11.54 -16.22 1.61
N ALA A 254 -11.24 -15.04 2.16
CA ALA A 254 -11.61 -14.69 3.52
C ALA A 254 -13.14 -14.69 3.72
N ALA A 255 -13.90 -14.18 2.76
CA ALA A 255 -15.36 -14.17 2.79
C ALA A 255 -15.95 -15.59 2.81
N ARG A 256 -15.41 -16.51 1.98
CA ARG A 256 -15.83 -17.93 2.00
C ARG A 256 -15.58 -18.57 3.35
N ASN A 257 -14.43 -18.32 3.97
CA ASN A 257 -14.10 -18.89 5.29
C ASN A 257 -15.01 -18.38 6.42
N LEU A 258 -15.58 -17.18 6.22
CA LEU A 258 -16.48 -16.52 7.19
C LEU A 258 -17.96 -16.60 6.78
N GLU A 259 -18.27 -17.30 5.69
CA GLU A 259 -19.62 -17.45 5.14
C GLU A 259 -20.30 -16.10 4.80
N VAL A 260 -19.52 -15.11 4.38
CA VAL A 260 -20.01 -13.78 3.98
C VAL A 260 -20.24 -13.73 2.48
N PRO A 261 -21.47 -13.51 1.98
CA PRO A 261 -21.73 -13.39 0.53
C PRO A 261 -21.16 -12.07 -0.02
N MET A 262 -20.41 -12.15 -1.12
CA MET A 262 -19.77 -10.99 -1.75
C MET A 262 -19.98 -10.98 -3.28
N PRO A 263 -21.24 -10.86 -3.78
CA PRO A 263 -21.54 -10.97 -5.20
C PRO A 263 -20.90 -9.86 -6.05
N LEU A 264 -20.86 -8.61 -5.56
CA LEU A 264 -20.21 -7.50 -6.28
C LEU A 264 -18.70 -7.70 -6.43
N ALA A 265 -18.03 -8.13 -5.37
CA ALA A 265 -16.61 -8.39 -5.42
C ALA A 265 -16.28 -9.56 -6.36
N ALA A 266 -17.13 -10.59 -6.39
CA ALA A 266 -16.99 -11.73 -7.30
C ALA A 266 -17.13 -11.30 -8.77
N ALA A 267 -18.14 -10.49 -9.09
CA ALA A 267 -18.32 -9.94 -10.43
C ALA A 267 -17.11 -9.07 -10.86
N VAL A 268 -16.68 -8.16 -10.00
CA VAL A 268 -15.51 -7.30 -10.28
C VAL A 268 -14.23 -8.11 -10.45
N ARG A 269 -14.05 -9.18 -9.67
CA ARG A 269 -12.90 -10.09 -9.84
C ARG A 269 -12.84 -10.68 -11.24
N GLU A 270 -13.99 -11.10 -11.81
CA GLU A 270 -14.06 -11.63 -13.18
C GLU A 270 -13.85 -10.54 -14.23
N ILE A 271 -14.32 -9.32 -14.02
CA ILE A 271 -14.04 -8.18 -14.92
C ILE A 271 -12.53 -7.87 -14.93
N VAL A 272 -11.89 -7.84 -13.77
CA VAL A 272 -10.42 -7.65 -13.68
C VAL A 272 -9.67 -8.83 -14.33
N GLN A 273 -10.18 -10.07 -14.22
CA GLN A 273 -9.64 -11.21 -14.97
C GLN A 273 -9.77 -11.00 -16.47
N GLY A 274 -10.90 -10.47 -16.93
CA GLY A 274 -11.10 -10.11 -18.33
C GLY A 274 -10.12 -9.03 -18.80
N LEU A 275 -9.85 -8.02 -17.97
CA LEU A 275 -8.84 -6.99 -18.28
C LEU A 275 -7.45 -7.62 -18.49
N ILE A 276 -7.03 -8.53 -17.59
CA ILE A 276 -5.78 -9.28 -17.70
C ILE A 276 -5.78 -10.16 -18.97
N GLY A 277 -6.89 -10.86 -19.26
CA GLY A 277 -7.04 -11.70 -20.44
C GLY A 277 -6.94 -10.92 -21.76
N ASN A 278 -7.26 -9.63 -21.74
CA ASN A 278 -7.09 -8.71 -22.87
C ASN A 278 -5.68 -8.08 -22.95
N GLY A 279 -4.70 -8.56 -22.16
CA GLY A 279 -3.30 -8.15 -22.25
C GLY A 279 -2.92 -6.94 -21.39
N TYR A 280 -3.79 -6.43 -20.52
CA TYR A 280 -3.51 -5.31 -19.62
C TYR A 280 -2.78 -5.81 -18.36
N LEU A 281 -1.50 -6.12 -18.47
CA LEU A 281 -0.69 -6.70 -17.38
C LEU A 281 0.12 -5.65 -16.63
N ASP A 282 0.78 -4.76 -17.36
CA ASP A 282 1.79 -3.82 -16.86
C ASP A 282 1.31 -2.35 -16.83
N CYS A 283 0.00 -2.14 -16.94
CA CYS A 283 -0.63 -0.82 -16.82
C CYS A 283 -1.31 -0.63 -15.47
N ASP A 284 -1.85 0.55 -15.23
CA ASP A 284 -2.70 0.81 -14.08
C ASP A 284 -4.09 0.16 -14.26
N PHE A 285 -4.66 -0.35 -13.16
CA PHE A 285 -5.99 -0.96 -13.18
C PHE A 285 -7.11 0.03 -13.59
N ALA A 286 -6.84 1.34 -13.63
CA ALA A 286 -7.75 2.34 -14.21
C ALA A 286 -8.08 2.05 -15.68
N ALA A 287 -7.31 1.20 -16.38
CA ALA A 287 -7.64 0.67 -17.71
C ALA A 287 -8.96 -0.14 -17.74
N LEU A 288 -9.61 -0.42 -16.60
CA LEU A 288 -11.01 -0.85 -16.53
C LEU A 288 -11.93 0.08 -17.33
N LEU A 289 -11.63 1.38 -17.37
CA LEU A 289 -12.35 2.34 -18.22
C LEU A 289 -12.32 1.95 -19.70
N GLU A 290 -11.16 1.54 -20.23
CA GLU A 290 -11.06 1.12 -21.63
C GLU A 290 -11.81 -0.18 -21.92
N LEU A 291 -11.78 -1.14 -20.98
CA LEU A 291 -12.51 -2.38 -21.11
C LEU A 291 -14.02 -2.11 -21.19
N GLU A 292 -14.53 -1.27 -20.29
CA GLU A 292 -15.94 -0.87 -20.25
C GLU A 292 -16.35 -0.09 -21.52
N ALA A 293 -15.53 0.86 -21.95
CA ALA A 293 -15.78 1.63 -23.16
C ALA A 293 -15.82 0.74 -24.41
N LYS A 294 -14.93 -0.26 -24.53
CA LYS A 294 -14.95 -1.26 -25.61
C LYS A 294 -16.25 -2.06 -25.59
N ALA A 295 -16.69 -2.52 -24.42
CA ALA A 295 -17.96 -3.24 -24.28
C ALA A 295 -19.17 -2.39 -24.68
N ALA A 296 -19.09 -1.08 -24.45
CA ALA A 296 -20.10 -0.10 -24.81
C ALA A 296 -20.00 0.44 -26.27
N HIS A 297 -19.03 -0.05 -27.06
CA HIS A 297 -18.74 0.50 -28.42
C HIS A 297 -18.47 2.01 -28.38
N LEU A 298 -17.73 2.49 -27.37
CA LEU A 298 -17.33 3.88 -27.22
C LEU A 298 -15.82 4.02 -27.48
N PRO A 299 -15.38 4.64 -28.58
CA PRO A 299 -13.97 4.89 -28.84
C PRO A 299 -13.47 6.03 -27.94
N LEU A 300 -12.65 5.71 -26.94
CA LEU A 300 -12.04 6.71 -26.07
C LEU A 300 -10.88 7.43 -26.76
N LYS A 301 -10.78 8.74 -26.50
CA LYS A 301 -9.59 9.57 -26.85
C LYS A 301 -9.17 10.36 -25.62
N PRO A 302 -7.86 10.58 -25.41
CA PRO A 302 -7.42 11.52 -24.38
C PRO A 302 -8.08 12.89 -24.59
N GLU A 303 -8.62 13.48 -23.52
CA GLU A 303 -9.20 14.82 -23.62
C GLU A 303 -8.13 15.91 -23.66
N ASN A 304 -6.89 15.59 -23.21
CA ASN A 304 -5.74 16.51 -23.14
C ASN A 304 -6.06 17.79 -22.34
N VAL A 305 -6.90 17.66 -21.32
CA VAL A 305 -7.26 18.73 -20.41
C VAL A 305 -6.41 18.66 -19.17
N PRO A 306 -5.82 19.76 -18.69
CA PRO A 306 -5.15 19.80 -17.40
C PRO A 306 -6.12 19.49 -16.27
N VAL A 307 -5.84 18.45 -15.50
CA VAL A 307 -6.64 18.06 -14.34
C VAL A 307 -5.71 17.77 -13.16
N SER A 308 -6.10 18.23 -11.96
CA SER A 308 -5.34 17.95 -10.73
C SER A 308 -5.58 16.51 -10.26
N ASP A 309 -4.54 15.87 -9.76
CA ASP A 309 -4.64 14.59 -9.04
C ASP A 309 -4.98 14.78 -7.55
N GLY A 310 -5.16 16.02 -7.10
CA GLY A 310 -5.50 16.36 -5.73
C GLY A 310 -4.42 16.03 -4.69
N LEU A 311 -3.19 15.71 -5.14
CA LEU A 311 -2.05 15.36 -4.28
C LEU A 311 -1.05 16.51 -4.14
N GLU A 312 -1.37 17.68 -4.64
CA GLU A 312 -0.55 18.88 -4.48
C GLU A 312 -0.32 19.16 -2.99
N VAL A 313 0.92 19.47 -2.65
CA VAL A 313 1.29 19.85 -1.28
C VAL A 313 0.60 21.18 -1.00
N ARG A 314 -0.40 21.21 -0.14
CA ARG A 314 -0.90 22.47 0.42
C ARG A 314 0.26 23.09 1.21
N GLY A 315 0.78 24.19 0.69
CA GLY A 315 1.87 24.96 1.29
C GLY A 315 1.55 25.41 2.71
#